data_3e33ed3f8803c8f0e3b4dc28057a35d2
#
_entry.id   3e33ed3f8803c8f0e3b4dc28057a35d2
#
_cell.length_a   1.000
_cell.length_b   1.000
_cell.length_c   1.000
_cell.angle_alpha   90.00
_cell.angle_beta   90.00
_cell.angle_gamma   90.00
#
_symmetry.space_group_name_H-M   'P 1'
#
loop_
_entity.id
_entity.type
_entity.pdbx_description
1 polymer ?
#
loop_
_entity_poly.entity_id
_entity_poly.type
_entity_poly.pdbx_seq_one_letter_code
_entity_poly.pdbx_strand_id
1 'polypeptide(L)'
;MAPLKLSMNRMAMDLRVPVTRIADIVHERRGITADTALRFARYFNNAPVFWMNLQTRHDLEVAEDEIAVKVARDVRPLEVQAG
;
A
#
# COMPACT_ATOMS: atom_id res chain seq x y z
N MET A 1 14.07 -23.58 -9.82
CA MET A 1 12.99 -22.79 -10.36
C MET A 1 12.09 -22.27 -9.25
N ALA A 2 11.81 -21.01 -9.29
CA ALA A 2 10.99 -20.43 -8.26
C ALA A 2 9.55 -20.94 -8.39
N PRO A 3 9.01 -21.54 -7.35
CA PRO A 3 7.65 -22.07 -7.43
C PRO A 3 6.59 -21.00 -7.54
N LEU A 4 6.92 -19.75 -7.20
CA LEU A 4 5.95 -18.67 -7.22
C LEU A 4 6.17 -17.73 -8.38
N LYS A 5 6.54 -18.28 -9.51
CA LYS A 5 6.79 -17.45 -10.68
C LYS A 5 5.46 -17.11 -11.35
N LEU A 6 4.79 -16.12 -10.82
CA LEU A 6 3.51 -15.70 -11.34
C LEU A 6 3.70 -14.50 -12.26
N SER A 7 3.11 -14.56 -13.44
CA SER A 7 3.07 -13.41 -14.31
C SER A 7 1.98 -12.45 -13.84
N MET A 8 2.11 -11.19 -14.22
CA MET A 8 1.09 -10.22 -13.88
C MET A 8 -0.26 -10.60 -14.51
N ASN A 9 -0.23 -11.16 -15.71
CA ASN A 9 -1.46 -11.59 -16.36
C ASN A 9 -2.16 -12.69 -15.55
N ARG A 10 -1.40 -13.67 -15.11
CA ARG A 10 -1.96 -14.76 -14.34
C ARG A 10 -2.54 -14.25 -13.03
N MET A 11 -1.81 -13.38 -12.36
CA MET A 11 -2.26 -12.84 -11.10
C MET A 11 -3.53 -11.99 -11.29
N ALA A 12 -3.56 -11.19 -12.34
CA ALA A 12 -4.74 -10.37 -12.62
C ALA A 12 -5.97 -11.24 -12.86
N MET A 13 -5.81 -12.31 -13.59
CA MET A 13 -6.91 -13.23 -13.85
C MET A 13 -7.41 -13.87 -12.56
N ASP A 14 -6.48 -14.33 -11.74
CA ASP A 14 -6.85 -14.98 -10.48
C ASP A 14 -7.51 -14.02 -9.51
N LEU A 15 -7.07 -12.77 -9.52
CA LEU A 15 -7.61 -11.75 -8.62
C LEU A 15 -8.87 -11.09 -9.18
N ARG A 16 -9.18 -11.35 -10.44
CA ARG A 16 -10.34 -10.76 -11.11
C ARG A 16 -10.24 -9.26 -11.19
N VAL A 17 -9.06 -8.75 -11.52
CA VAL A 17 -8.82 -7.33 -11.74
C VAL A 17 -8.10 -7.15 -13.07
N PRO A 18 -8.17 -5.96 -13.67
CA PRO A 18 -7.42 -5.70 -14.90
C PRO A 18 -5.91 -5.80 -14.64
N VAL A 19 -5.18 -6.29 -15.65
CA VAL A 19 -3.73 -6.40 -15.51
C VAL A 19 -3.11 -5.01 -15.33
N THR A 20 -3.73 -3.98 -15.86
CA THR A 20 -3.21 -2.62 -15.68
C THR A 20 -3.22 -2.20 -14.22
N ARG A 21 -4.20 -2.68 -13.44
CA ARG A 21 -4.22 -2.38 -12.01
C ARG A 21 -3.02 -3.01 -11.31
N ILE A 22 -2.68 -4.25 -11.67
CA ILE A 22 -1.52 -4.91 -11.08
C ILE A 22 -0.25 -4.15 -11.46
N ALA A 23 -0.13 -3.78 -12.72
CA ALA A 23 1.04 -3.04 -13.18
C ALA A 23 1.16 -1.70 -12.46
N ASP A 24 0.04 -1.00 -12.29
CA ASP A 24 0.06 0.29 -11.61
C ASP A 24 0.51 0.16 -10.15
N ILE A 25 0.11 -0.91 -9.48
CA ILE A 25 0.52 -1.14 -8.10
C ILE A 25 2.01 -1.46 -8.05
N VAL A 26 2.47 -2.32 -8.94
CA VAL A 26 3.88 -2.71 -8.99
C VAL A 26 4.77 -1.50 -9.27
N HIS A 27 4.32 -0.61 -10.13
CA HIS A 27 5.08 0.60 -10.46
C HIS A 27 4.74 1.78 -9.57
N GLU A 28 4.00 1.54 -8.51
CA GLU A 28 3.67 2.54 -7.49
C GLU A 28 2.89 3.74 -8.04
N ARG A 29 2.15 3.52 -9.12
CA ARG A 29 1.28 4.56 -9.65
C ARG A 29 -0.08 4.56 -8.98
N ARG A 30 -0.39 3.48 -8.26
CA ARG A 30 -1.67 3.33 -7.58
C ARG A 30 -1.42 2.62 -6.27
N GLY A 31 -2.02 3.12 -5.20
CA GLY A 31 -1.90 2.49 -3.91
C GLY A 31 -2.83 1.30 -3.77
N ILE A 32 -2.60 0.53 -2.72
CA ILE A 32 -3.44 -0.62 -2.40
C ILE A 32 -4.68 -0.11 -1.68
N THR A 33 -5.84 -0.36 -2.28
CA THR A 33 -7.11 -0.01 -1.66
C THR A 33 -7.64 -1.19 -0.85
N ALA A 34 -8.69 -0.94 -0.08
CA ALA A 34 -9.31 -2.02 0.70
C ALA A 34 -9.78 -3.15 -0.19
N ASP A 35 -10.35 -2.83 -1.34
CA ASP A 35 -10.78 -3.85 -2.29
C ASP A 35 -9.60 -4.71 -2.74
N THR A 36 -8.51 -4.07 -3.14
CA THR A 36 -7.31 -4.78 -3.56
C THR A 36 -6.72 -5.60 -2.42
N ALA A 37 -6.72 -5.04 -1.21
CA ALA A 37 -6.20 -5.75 -0.05
C ALA A 37 -7.00 -7.02 0.23
N LEU A 38 -8.32 -6.94 0.09
CA LEU A 38 -9.16 -8.12 0.29
C LEU A 38 -8.87 -9.20 -0.74
N ARG A 39 -8.67 -8.80 -2.00
CA ARG A 39 -8.37 -9.75 -3.07
C ARG A 39 -7.00 -10.38 -2.87
N PHE A 40 -6.00 -9.59 -2.51
CA PHE A 40 -4.67 -10.11 -2.25
C PHE A 40 -4.67 -11.05 -1.06
N ALA A 41 -5.39 -10.68 0.00
CA ALA A 41 -5.45 -11.51 1.20
C ALA A 41 -6.04 -12.88 0.88
N ARG A 42 -7.07 -12.90 0.08
CA ARG A 42 -7.69 -14.17 -0.32
C ARG A 42 -6.72 -15.00 -1.17
N TYR A 43 -6.07 -14.34 -2.11
CA TYR A 43 -5.18 -15.01 -3.03
C TYR A 43 -3.95 -15.58 -2.34
N PHE A 44 -3.36 -14.80 -1.44
CA PHE A 44 -2.14 -15.20 -0.75
C PHE A 44 -2.41 -15.79 0.63
N ASN A 45 -3.67 -15.91 1.00
CA ASN A 45 -4.09 -16.55 2.24
C ASN A 45 -3.49 -15.86 3.46
N ASN A 46 -3.65 -14.56 3.52
CA ASN A 46 -3.23 -13.79 4.69
C ASN A 46 -4.30 -12.75 4.99
N ALA A 47 -4.00 -11.86 5.95
CA ALA A 47 -4.99 -10.89 6.39
C ALA A 47 -4.95 -9.64 5.52
N PRO A 48 -6.13 -9.06 5.20
CA PRO A 48 -6.14 -7.81 4.42
C PRO A 48 -5.37 -6.68 5.10
N VAL A 49 -5.37 -6.64 6.42
CA VAL A 49 -4.68 -5.58 7.14
C VAL A 49 -3.16 -5.62 6.87
N PHE A 50 -2.63 -6.79 6.57
CA PHE A 50 -1.23 -6.91 6.21
C PHE A 50 -0.90 -6.02 5.02
N TRP A 51 -1.76 -6.09 3.99
CA TRP A 51 -1.54 -5.31 2.77
C TRP A 51 -1.75 -3.83 3.00
N MET A 52 -2.77 -3.48 3.79
CA MET A 52 -3.02 -2.08 4.09
C MET A 52 -1.90 -1.48 4.95
N ASN A 53 -1.34 -2.28 5.85
CA ASN A 53 -0.21 -1.79 6.65
C ASN A 53 1.03 -1.54 5.80
N LEU A 54 1.28 -2.38 4.82
CA LEU A 54 2.39 -2.15 3.90
C LEU A 54 2.22 -0.84 3.14
N GLN A 55 0.99 -0.60 2.68
CA GLN A 55 0.70 0.63 1.94
C GLN A 55 0.87 1.85 2.86
N THR A 56 0.34 1.76 4.06
CA THR A 56 0.44 2.86 5.01
C THR A 56 1.90 3.18 5.33
N ARG A 57 2.70 2.15 5.55
CA ARG A 57 4.12 2.35 5.85
C ARG A 57 4.82 3.03 4.69
N HIS A 58 4.56 2.55 3.48
CA HIS A 58 5.17 3.14 2.29
C HIS A 58 4.79 4.61 2.15
N ASP A 59 3.49 4.89 2.29
CA ASP A 59 3.00 6.25 2.15
C ASP A 59 3.63 7.19 3.18
N LEU A 60 3.75 6.70 4.41
CA LEU A 60 4.35 7.52 5.46
C LEU A 60 5.83 7.78 5.20
N GLU A 61 6.56 6.76 4.74
CA GLU A 61 7.98 6.94 4.44
C GLU A 61 8.19 7.95 3.33
N VAL A 62 7.39 7.87 2.28
CA VAL A 62 7.48 8.82 1.18
C VAL A 62 7.16 10.23 1.66
N ALA A 63 6.08 10.37 2.42
CA ALA A 63 5.68 11.67 2.92
C ALA A 63 6.73 12.26 3.86
N GLU A 64 7.31 11.43 4.70
CA GLU A 64 8.35 11.91 5.62
C GLU A 64 9.56 12.41 4.85
N ASP A 65 9.95 11.70 3.81
CA ASP A 65 11.08 12.14 3.01
C ASP A 65 10.82 13.46 2.29
N GLU A 66 9.58 13.67 1.87
CA GLU A 66 9.25 14.82 1.05
C GLU A 66 8.86 16.05 1.84
N ILE A 67 8.11 15.89 2.91
CA ILE A 67 7.50 17.04 3.57
C ILE A 67 7.69 17.08 5.08
N ALA A 68 8.42 16.14 5.69
CA ALA A 68 8.53 16.12 7.15
C ALA A 68 9.12 17.42 7.69
N VAL A 69 10.16 17.94 7.04
CA VAL A 69 10.81 19.17 7.48
C VAL A 69 9.84 20.34 7.37
N LYS A 70 9.12 20.41 6.27
CA LYS A 70 8.15 21.47 6.09
C LYS A 70 7.03 21.39 7.12
N VAL A 71 6.54 20.20 7.39
CA VAL A 71 5.48 20.03 8.38
C VAL A 71 5.97 20.44 9.76
N ALA A 72 7.18 20.03 10.11
CA ALA A 72 7.73 20.38 11.41
C ALA A 72 7.88 21.89 11.58
N ARG A 73 8.17 22.60 10.48
CA ARG A 73 8.32 24.04 10.52
C ARG A 73 6.97 24.77 10.51
N ASP A 74 6.02 24.27 9.74
CA ASP A 74 4.77 24.98 9.51
C ASP A 74 3.68 24.64 10.51
N VAL A 75 3.73 23.43 11.11
CA VAL A 75 2.67 22.99 12.00
C VAL A 75 3.18 22.97 13.43
N ARG A 76 2.50 23.69 14.29
CA ARG A 76 2.84 23.68 15.71
C ARG A 76 1.98 22.67 16.44
N PRO A 77 2.60 21.87 17.30
CA PRO A 77 1.79 20.96 18.11
C PRO A 77 0.82 21.73 18.99
N LEU A 78 -0.38 21.21 19.10
CA LEU A 78 -1.35 21.76 20.03
C LEU A 78 -0.91 21.44 21.44
N GLU A 79 -0.84 22.48 22.29
CA GLU A 79 -0.50 22.24 23.66
C GLU A 79 -1.69 21.68 24.38
N VAL A 80 -1.62 20.41 24.70
CA VAL A 80 -2.69 19.75 25.41
C VAL A 80 -2.28 19.61 26.84
N GLN A 81 -3.03 20.27 27.70
CA GLN A 81 -2.80 20.12 29.12
C GLN A 81 -3.28 18.76 29.55
N ALA A 82 -2.36 17.95 30.04
CA ALA A 82 -2.73 16.67 30.57
C ALA A 82 -3.55 16.92 31.82
N GLY A 83 -4.75 16.46 31.76
CA GLY A 83 -5.54 16.77 32.83
C GLY A 83 -6.44 16.18 33.39
#